data_a13cae1a864a6579b2538f95f78e4b70
#
_entry.id   a13cae1a864a6579b2538f95f78e4b70
#
_cell.length_a   1.000
_cell.length_b   1.000
_cell.length_c   1.000
_cell.angle_alpha   90.00
_cell.angle_beta   90.00
_cell.angle_gamma   90.00
#
_symmetry.space_group_name_H-M   'P 1'
#
loop_
_entity.id
_entity.type
_entity.pdbx_description
1 polymer ?
#
loop_
_entity_poly.entity_id
_entity_poly.type
_entity_poly.pdbx_seq_one_letter_code
_entity_poly.pdbx_strand_id
1 'polypeptide(L)'
;MNATCRLIGPAIAAALVLLPSLASSQAAGAQRLAWLQGCWRIDAGSRIVEEQWSAPRGGTLLGSSRTVRDGKTVEHEFVILRETAEGRLAYEVSPSGRAPTVFTSISLDDAGVVFENLQHDFPQRVAYQRKGDDLLAWIEGPARNAPGQLRRIEYPYRKVACTGEP
;
A
#
# COMPACT_ATOMS: atom_id res chain seq x y z
N MET A 1 26.30 -18.55 -83.36
CA MET A 1 25.26 -17.63 -82.84
C MET A 1 24.64 -18.31 -81.60
N ASN A 2 25.13 -17.98 -80.42
CA ASN A 2 24.71 -18.59 -79.13
C ASN A 2 23.85 -17.59 -78.37
N ALA A 3 22.54 -17.90 -78.19
CA ALA A 3 21.61 -17.13 -77.41
C ALA A 3 21.61 -17.68 -75.98
N THR A 4 22.11 -16.91 -75.02
CA THR A 4 22.08 -17.21 -73.59
C THR A 4 20.77 -16.69 -73.02
N CYS A 5 19.90 -17.61 -72.60
CA CYS A 5 18.64 -17.31 -71.88
C CYS A 5 18.96 -17.07 -70.41
N ARG A 6 18.73 -15.85 -69.87
CA ARG A 6 18.81 -15.52 -68.44
C ARG A 6 17.46 -15.75 -67.79
N LEU A 7 17.40 -16.71 -66.88
CA LEU A 7 16.30 -16.95 -66.01
C LEU A 7 16.36 -15.93 -64.83
N ILE A 8 15.35 -15.06 -64.75
CA ILE A 8 15.13 -14.14 -63.59
C ILE A 8 14.22 -14.86 -62.64
N GLY A 9 14.79 -15.32 -61.48
CA GLY A 9 14.00 -15.89 -60.38
C GLY A 9 13.32 -14.77 -59.56
N PRO A 10 12.13 -14.99 -59.03
CA PRO A 10 11.44 -13.99 -58.18
C PRO A 10 12.13 -13.95 -56.80
N ALA A 11 12.54 -12.75 -56.36
CA ALA A 11 12.99 -12.49 -54.98
C ALA A 11 11.74 -12.40 -54.07
N ILE A 12 11.61 -13.39 -53.17
CA ILE A 12 10.61 -13.37 -52.11
C ILE A 12 11.12 -12.46 -51.02
N ALA A 13 10.56 -11.26 -50.90
CA ALA A 13 10.80 -10.36 -49.77
C ALA A 13 9.99 -10.87 -48.54
N ALA A 14 10.67 -11.44 -47.55
CA ALA A 14 10.07 -11.79 -46.28
C ALA A 14 9.80 -10.51 -45.46
N ALA A 15 8.55 -10.08 -45.37
CA ALA A 15 8.16 -9.00 -44.48
C ALA A 15 8.20 -9.48 -43.04
N LEU A 16 9.17 -8.96 -42.25
CA LEU A 16 9.24 -9.20 -40.80
C LEU A 16 8.15 -8.39 -40.09
N VAL A 17 7.07 -9.05 -39.69
CA VAL A 17 6.00 -8.43 -38.91
C VAL A 17 6.49 -8.31 -37.46
N LEU A 18 6.91 -7.11 -37.07
CA LEU A 18 7.19 -6.77 -35.67
C LEU A 18 5.85 -6.68 -34.92
N LEU A 19 5.49 -7.72 -34.18
CA LEU A 19 4.37 -7.67 -33.25
C LEU A 19 4.74 -6.76 -32.08
N PRO A 20 3.93 -5.75 -31.73
CA PRO A 20 4.17 -4.96 -30.53
C PRO A 20 4.05 -5.88 -29.31
N SER A 21 5.12 -6.02 -28.52
CA SER A 21 5.06 -6.64 -27.21
C SER A 21 4.12 -5.81 -26.34
N LEU A 22 2.97 -6.34 -26.00
CA LEU A 22 2.13 -5.81 -24.91
C LEU A 22 2.91 -5.99 -23.60
N ALA A 23 3.74 -5.00 -23.27
CA ALA A 23 4.31 -4.91 -21.94
C ALA A 23 3.13 -4.82 -20.96
N SER A 24 2.89 -5.91 -20.22
CA SER A 24 1.94 -5.91 -19.10
C SER A 24 2.46 -4.87 -18.12
N SER A 25 1.84 -3.69 -18.08
CA SER A 25 2.13 -2.68 -17.08
C SER A 25 1.75 -3.28 -15.73
N GLN A 26 2.74 -3.74 -14.97
CA GLN A 26 2.54 -4.15 -13.60
C GLN A 26 2.00 -2.92 -12.87
N ALA A 27 0.84 -3.06 -12.21
CA ALA A 27 0.21 -1.96 -11.51
C ALA A 27 1.23 -1.32 -10.55
N ALA A 28 1.36 0.00 -10.60
CA ALA A 28 2.23 0.75 -9.72
C ALA A 28 1.98 0.37 -8.24
N GLY A 29 3.00 0.39 -7.40
CA GLY A 29 2.93 -0.14 -6.03
C GLY A 29 1.76 0.42 -5.21
N ALA A 30 1.50 1.75 -5.32
CA ALA A 30 0.37 2.39 -4.68
C ALA A 30 -0.99 1.87 -5.18
N GLN A 31 -1.10 1.54 -6.48
CA GLN A 31 -2.35 1.00 -7.07
C GLN A 31 -2.69 -0.40 -6.52
N ARG A 32 -1.69 -1.19 -6.13
CA ARG A 32 -1.92 -2.51 -5.50
C ARG A 32 -2.59 -2.40 -4.14
N LEU A 33 -2.56 -1.23 -3.50
CA LEU A 33 -3.22 -0.93 -2.24
C LEU A 33 -4.62 -0.29 -2.42
N ALA A 34 -5.20 -0.31 -3.62
CA ALA A 34 -6.54 0.23 -3.88
C ALA A 34 -7.62 -0.37 -2.96
N TRP A 35 -7.42 -1.58 -2.45
CA TRP A 35 -8.32 -2.23 -1.51
C TRP A 35 -8.37 -1.57 -0.13
N LEU A 36 -7.38 -0.72 0.24
CA LEU A 36 -7.43 0.11 1.45
C LEU A 36 -8.50 1.22 1.35
N GLN A 37 -8.86 1.65 0.14
CA GLN A 37 -9.83 2.73 -0.06
C GLN A 37 -11.13 2.50 0.69
N GLY A 38 -11.55 3.53 1.42
CA GLY A 38 -12.81 3.53 2.16
C GLY A 38 -12.66 3.89 3.63
N CYS A 39 -13.66 3.56 4.41
CA CYS A 39 -13.73 3.85 5.83
C CYS A 39 -13.77 2.55 6.63
N TRP A 40 -12.99 2.54 7.69
CA TRP A 40 -12.72 1.38 8.52
C TRP A 40 -12.93 1.74 9.99
N ARG A 41 -13.50 0.82 10.77
CA ARG A 41 -13.84 1.10 12.14
C ARG A 41 -13.67 -0.12 13.05
N ILE A 42 -13.22 0.14 14.27
CA ILE A 42 -13.23 -0.78 15.41
C ILE A 42 -14.07 -0.16 16.50
N ASP A 43 -15.10 -0.87 16.95
CA ASP A 43 -15.90 -0.51 18.12
C ASP A 43 -15.49 -1.40 19.30
N ALA A 44 -14.99 -0.77 20.36
CA ALA A 44 -14.59 -1.44 21.59
C ALA A 44 -15.19 -0.72 22.81
N GLY A 45 -16.51 -0.73 22.90
CA GLY A 45 -17.26 -0.04 23.95
C GLY A 45 -17.05 1.47 23.90
N SER A 46 -16.45 2.06 24.93
CA SER A 46 -16.18 3.50 24.99
C SER A 46 -15.04 3.96 24.07
N ARG A 47 -14.31 3.02 23.44
CA ARG A 47 -13.23 3.33 22.51
C ARG A 47 -13.61 2.97 21.08
N ILE A 48 -13.53 3.95 20.19
CA ILE A 48 -13.72 3.78 18.74
C ILE A 48 -12.39 4.13 18.06
N VAL A 49 -11.95 3.31 17.13
CA VAL A 49 -10.80 3.61 16.24
C VAL A 49 -11.29 3.63 14.81
N GLU A 50 -10.98 4.68 14.10
CA GLU A 50 -11.42 4.90 12.72
C GLU A 50 -10.22 5.16 11.84
N GLU A 51 -10.27 4.62 10.61
CA GLU A 51 -9.37 5.00 9.52
C GLU A 51 -10.16 5.32 8.26
N GLN A 52 -9.66 6.28 7.49
CA GLN A 52 -10.20 6.62 6.18
C GLN A 52 -9.05 6.72 5.18
N TRP A 53 -9.23 6.09 4.02
CA TRP A 53 -8.25 6.09 2.95
C TRP A 53 -8.85 6.58 1.64
N SER A 54 -8.12 7.45 0.93
CA SER A 54 -8.47 7.88 -0.42
C SER A 54 -8.24 6.75 -1.43
N ALA A 55 -8.82 6.89 -2.64
CA ALA A 55 -8.40 6.09 -3.79
C ALA A 55 -6.93 6.41 -4.15
N PRO A 56 -6.15 5.42 -4.64
CA PRO A 56 -4.82 5.69 -5.15
C PRO A 56 -4.90 6.58 -6.39
N ARG A 57 -4.11 7.66 -6.38
CA ARG A 57 -4.04 8.59 -7.49
C ARG A 57 -2.66 9.25 -7.53
N GLY A 58 -2.06 9.34 -8.73
CA GLY A 58 -0.74 9.97 -8.90
C GLY A 58 0.37 9.29 -8.07
N GLY A 59 0.30 7.96 -7.85
CA GLY A 59 1.29 7.22 -7.06
C GLY A 59 1.13 7.39 -5.54
N THR A 60 -0.01 7.94 -5.07
CA THR A 60 -0.25 8.20 -3.64
C THR A 60 -1.61 7.71 -3.16
N LEU A 61 -1.70 7.35 -1.87
CA LEU A 61 -2.95 7.29 -1.09
C LEU A 61 -2.81 8.21 0.11
N LEU A 62 -3.89 8.89 0.45
CA LEU A 62 -3.98 9.73 1.65
C LEU A 62 -4.83 8.99 2.68
N GLY A 63 -4.33 8.91 3.91
CA GLY A 63 -5.00 8.27 5.04
C GLY A 63 -5.15 9.21 6.22
N SER A 64 -6.14 8.95 7.02
CA SER A 64 -6.27 9.54 8.35
C SER A 64 -6.78 8.51 9.34
N SER A 65 -6.32 8.58 10.59
CA SER A 65 -6.85 7.79 11.67
C SER A 65 -7.31 8.67 12.82
N ARG A 66 -8.24 8.16 13.62
CA ARG A 66 -8.74 8.82 14.82
C ARG A 66 -9.11 7.79 15.87
N THR A 67 -8.67 8.02 17.09
CA THR A 67 -9.16 7.29 18.27
C THR A 67 -10.05 8.21 19.09
N VAL A 68 -11.29 7.79 19.29
CA VAL A 68 -12.26 8.44 20.20
C VAL A 68 -12.37 7.58 21.45
N ARG A 69 -12.37 8.22 22.63
CA ARG A 69 -12.63 7.57 23.93
C ARG A 69 -13.58 8.45 24.70
N ASP A 70 -14.66 7.84 25.20
CA ASP A 70 -15.71 8.55 25.96
C ASP A 70 -16.21 9.82 25.25
N GLY A 71 -16.44 9.72 23.93
CA GLY A 71 -16.92 10.81 23.08
C GLY A 71 -15.89 11.90 22.75
N LYS A 72 -14.62 11.74 23.14
CA LYS A 72 -13.55 12.72 22.87
C LYS A 72 -12.45 12.11 22.00
N THR A 73 -11.97 12.85 21.00
CA THR A 73 -10.77 12.47 20.23
C THR A 73 -9.57 12.55 21.15
N VAL A 74 -8.87 11.43 21.33
CA VAL A 74 -7.66 11.30 22.15
C VAL A 74 -6.40 11.14 21.32
N GLU A 75 -6.50 10.66 20.09
CA GLU A 75 -5.39 10.51 19.13
C GLU A 75 -5.91 10.72 17.71
N HIS A 76 -5.09 11.28 16.83
CA HIS A 76 -5.31 11.32 15.39
C HIS A 76 -3.98 11.31 14.65
N GLU A 77 -4.00 10.81 13.42
CA GLU A 77 -2.83 10.75 12.55
C GLU A 77 -3.24 11.04 11.11
N PHE A 78 -2.31 11.64 10.37
CA PHE A 78 -2.40 11.76 8.91
C PHE A 78 -1.30 10.92 8.28
N VAL A 79 -1.64 10.26 7.18
CA VAL A 79 -0.73 9.37 6.48
C VAL A 79 -0.69 9.69 5.00
N ILE A 80 0.52 9.67 4.44
CA ILE A 80 0.74 9.67 2.99
C ILE A 80 1.45 8.36 2.65
N LEU A 81 0.80 7.52 1.86
CA LEU A 81 1.46 6.42 1.18
C LEU A 81 1.89 6.92 -0.19
N ARG A 82 3.17 6.81 -0.52
CA ARG A 82 3.69 7.21 -1.84
C ARG A 82 4.76 6.26 -2.35
N GLU A 83 4.90 6.21 -3.65
CA GLU A 83 5.99 5.48 -4.28
C GLU A 83 7.32 6.24 -4.12
N THR A 84 8.40 5.49 -3.88
CA THR A 84 9.76 6.02 -3.84
C THR A 84 10.42 5.85 -5.21
N ALA A 85 11.51 6.56 -5.44
CA ALA A 85 12.29 6.45 -6.68
C ALA A 85 12.85 5.02 -6.90
N GLU A 86 13.04 4.26 -5.81
CA GLU A 86 13.53 2.89 -5.81
C GLU A 86 12.41 1.85 -6.03
N GLY A 87 11.17 2.28 -6.31
CA GLY A 87 10.03 1.40 -6.59
C GLY A 87 9.43 0.73 -5.34
N ARG A 88 9.74 1.23 -4.15
CA ARG A 88 9.09 0.84 -2.89
C ARG A 88 8.00 1.83 -2.51
N LEU A 89 7.23 1.52 -1.46
CA LEU A 89 6.29 2.45 -0.85
C LEU A 89 6.88 3.06 0.42
N ALA A 90 6.70 4.37 0.59
CA ALA A 90 6.91 5.06 1.85
C ALA A 90 5.56 5.25 2.55
N TYR A 91 5.50 4.94 3.83
CA TYR A 91 4.42 5.23 4.76
C TYR A 91 4.89 6.40 5.62
N GLU A 92 4.45 7.61 5.28
CA GLU A 92 4.77 8.83 6.01
C GLU A 92 3.62 9.14 6.96
N VAL A 93 3.83 8.98 8.25
CA VAL A 93 2.81 9.21 9.28
C VAL A 93 3.13 10.43 10.11
N SER A 94 2.11 11.26 10.33
CA SER A 94 2.16 12.46 11.17
C SER A 94 1.17 12.29 12.33
N PRO A 95 1.61 11.71 13.46
CA PRO A 95 0.77 11.53 14.63
C PRO A 95 0.57 12.85 15.38
N SER A 96 -0.59 13.01 16.02
CA SER A 96 -0.84 14.17 16.87
C SER A 96 0.15 14.26 18.02
N GLY A 97 0.74 15.43 18.20
CA GLY A 97 1.68 15.71 19.30
C GLY A 97 3.08 15.09 19.16
N ARG A 98 3.43 14.52 17.99
CA ARG A 98 4.75 13.91 17.73
C ARG A 98 5.29 14.34 16.37
N ALA A 99 6.60 14.18 16.19
CA ALA A 99 7.24 14.41 14.90
C ALA A 99 6.79 13.37 13.87
N PRO A 100 6.68 13.74 12.58
CA PRO A 100 6.43 12.80 11.50
C PRO A 100 7.52 11.73 11.42
N THR A 101 7.12 10.52 11.01
CA THR A 101 8.01 9.38 10.85
C THR A 101 7.74 8.71 9.51
N VAL A 102 8.79 8.16 8.88
CA VAL A 102 8.70 7.45 7.62
C VAL A 102 9.08 5.98 7.84
N PHE A 103 8.25 5.08 7.32
CA PHE A 103 8.54 3.65 7.20
C PHE A 103 8.57 3.28 5.72
N THR A 104 9.39 2.30 5.36
CA THR A 104 9.52 1.86 3.96
C THR A 104 9.03 0.43 3.81
N SER A 105 8.32 0.14 2.71
CA SER A 105 7.80 -1.21 2.49
C SER A 105 8.93 -2.24 2.35
N ILE A 106 8.80 -3.34 3.09
CA ILE A 106 9.65 -4.52 3.03
C ILE A 106 8.95 -5.72 2.40
N SER A 107 7.63 -5.68 2.33
CA SER A 107 6.78 -6.66 1.65
C SER A 107 5.56 -5.96 1.07
N LEU A 108 5.17 -6.35 -0.14
CA LEU A 108 3.97 -5.89 -0.84
C LEU A 108 3.46 -6.98 -1.75
N ASP A 109 2.21 -7.41 -1.52
CA ASP A 109 1.46 -8.28 -2.41
C ASP A 109 0.02 -7.78 -2.59
N ASP A 110 -0.85 -8.54 -3.24
CA ASP A 110 -2.22 -8.12 -3.52
C ASP A 110 -3.16 -8.23 -2.30
N ALA A 111 -2.68 -8.83 -1.23
CA ALA A 111 -3.42 -9.03 0.01
C ALA A 111 -2.87 -8.21 1.18
N GLY A 112 -1.64 -7.67 1.07
CA GLY A 112 -1.06 -6.97 2.20
C GLY A 112 0.22 -6.19 1.90
N VAL A 113 0.60 -5.40 2.89
CA VAL A 113 1.84 -4.62 2.89
C VAL A 113 2.42 -4.58 4.30
N VAL A 114 3.75 -4.64 4.38
CA VAL A 114 4.49 -4.42 5.63
C VAL A 114 5.51 -3.31 5.41
N PHE A 115 5.46 -2.31 6.27
CA PHE A 115 6.41 -1.20 6.31
C PHE A 115 7.32 -1.34 7.53
N GLU A 116 8.58 -0.92 7.43
CA GLU A 116 9.57 -1.04 8.49
C GLU A 116 10.40 0.24 8.64
N ASN A 117 10.68 0.58 9.90
CA ASN A 117 11.70 1.54 10.30
C ASN A 117 12.36 1.06 11.61
N LEU A 118 13.49 0.37 11.52
CA LEU A 118 14.22 -0.19 12.66
C LEU A 118 14.88 0.89 13.55
N GLN A 119 14.94 2.15 13.10
CA GLN A 119 15.46 3.28 13.88
C GLN A 119 14.38 3.92 14.77
N HIS A 120 13.09 3.58 14.55
CA HIS A 120 12.00 4.03 15.40
C HIS A 120 11.94 3.18 16.67
N ASP A 121 11.61 3.79 17.81
CA ASP A 121 11.53 3.08 19.09
C ASP A 121 10.35 2.09 19.15
N PHE A 122 9.14 2.57 18.88
CA PHE A 122 7.92 1.75 18.76
C PHE A 122 6.80 2.55 18.06
N PRO A 123 6.15 1.95 17.05
CA PRO A 123 6.46 0.65 16.43
C PRO A 123 7.66 0.73 15.48
N GLN A 124 8.27 -0.43 15.18
CA GLN A 124 9.25 -0.58 14.11
C GLN A 124 8.64 -1.12 12.82
N ARG A 125 7.46 -1.73 12.91
CA ARG A 125 6.69 -2.20 11.76
C ARG A 125 5.24 -1.76 11.84
N VAL A 126 4.70 -1.43 10.67
CA VAL A 126 3.27 -1.14 10.45
C VAL A 126 2.84 -2.02 9.27
N ALA A 127 1.70 -2.67 9.38
CA ALA A 127 1.21 -3.54 8.33
C ALA A 127 -0.30 -3.44 8.16
N TYR A 128 -0.73 -3.71 6.94
CA TYR A 128 -2.12 -3.84 6.55
C TYR A 128 -2.31 -5.13 5.78
N GLN A 129 -3.34 -5.89 6.11
CA GLN A 129 -3.69 -7.13 5.46
C GLN A 129 -5.19 -7.19 5.20
N ARG A 130 -5.57 -7.44 3.94
CA ARG A 130 -6.96 -7.67 3.55
C ARG A 130 -7.44 -9.01 4.12
N LYS A 131 -8.63 -9.03 4.72
CA LYS A 131 -9.29 -10.21 5.28
C LYS A 131 -10.73 -10.31 4.74
N GLY A 132 -10.87 -10.75 3.48
CA GLY A 132 -12.15 -10.68 2.78
C GLY A 132 -12.56 -9.23 2.56
N ASP A 133 -13.69 -8.82 3.15
CA ASP A 133 -14.18 -7.43 3.14
C ASP A 133 -13.66 -6.61 4.32
N ASP A 134 -13.01 -7.24 5.29
CA ASP A 134 -12.43 -6.59 6.47
C ASP A 134 -10.93 -6.31 6.28
N LEU A 135 -10.36 -5.58 7.23
CA LEU A 135 -8.97 -5.17 7.24
C LEU A 135 -8.34 -5.52 8.59
N LEU A 136 -7.24 -6.25 8.57
CA LEU A 136 -6.37 -6.41 9.73
C LEU A 136 -5.16 -5.49 9.57
N ALA A 137 -5.06 -4.44 10.40
CA ALA A 137 -3.82 -3.71 10.57
C ALA A 137 -3.11 -4.20 11.84
N TRP A 138 -1.78 -4.06 11.87
CA TRP A 138 -1.01 -4.30 13.07
C TRP A 138 0.24 -3.44 13.11
N ILE A 139 0.69 -3.16 14.33
CA ILE A 139 1.98 -2.52 14.60
C ILE A 139 2.81 -3.43 15.48
N GLU A 140 4.15 -3.42 15.27
CA GLU A 140 5.07 -4.30 16.00
C GLU A 140 6.40 -3.60 16.26
N GLY A 141 7.01 -3.91 17.40
CA GLY A 141 8.34 -3.43 17.76
C GLY A 141 8.81 -4.00 19.08
N PRO A 142 9.96 -3.56 19.60
CA PRO A 142 10.49 -4.02 20.88
C PRO A 142 9.52 -3.79 22.04
N ALA A 143 9.36 -4.79 22.90
CA ALA A 143 8.57 -4.64 24.10
C ALA A 143 9.37 -3.87 25.16
N ARG A 144 8.83 -2.72 25.64
CA ARG A 144 9.53 -1.87 26.62
C ARG A 144 9.90 -2.61 27.93
N ASN A 145 9.03 -3.53 28.36
CA ASN A 145 9.17 -4.23 29.66
C ASN A 145 9.68 -5.66 29.52
N ALA A 146 10.10 -6.09 28.32
CA ALA A 146 10.60 -7.44 28.07
C ALA A 146 11.71 -7.39 26.99
N PRO A 147 12.95 -7.07 27.36
CA PRO A 147 14.07 -6.98 26.42
C PRO A 147 14.22 -8.25 25.60
N GLY A 148 14.42 -8.10 24.28
CA GLY A 148 14.50 -9.21 23.33
C GLY A 148 13.17 -9.79 22.87
N GLN A 149 12.03 -9.34 23.42
CA GLN A 149 10.71 -9.73 22.97
C GLN A 149 10.10 -8.66 22.05
N LEU A 150 9.24 -9.10 21.11
CA LEU A 150 8.43 -8.22 20.28
C LEU A 150 7.05 -8.05 20.91
N ARG A 151 6.53 -6.84 20.85
CA ARG A 151 5.15 -6.51 21.16
C ARG A 151 4.42 -6.23 19.85
N ARG A 152 3.29 -6.90 19.63
CA ARG A 152 2.37 -6.63 18.53
C ARG A 152 1.04 -6.12 19.07
N ILE A 153 0.46 -5.15 18.39
CA ILE A 153 -0.89 -4.65 18.64
C ILE A 153 -1.65 -4.80 17.33
N GLU A 154 -2.80 -5.45 17.37
CA GLU A 154 -3.65 -5.70 16.22
C GLU A 154 -4.87 -4.79 16.23
N TYR A 155 -5.30 -4.41 15.03
CA TYR A 155 -6.44 -3.55 14.74
C TYR A 155 -7.35 -4.26 13.74
N PRO A 156 -8.31 -5.07 14.21
CA PRO A 156 -9.26 -5.78 13.34
C PRO A 156 -10.39 -4.84 12.93
N TYR A 157 -10.17 -4.10 11.86
CA TYR A 157 -11.13 -3.15 11.32
C TYR A 157 -12.23 -3.85 10.50
N ARG A 158 -13.45 -3.33 10.63
CA ARG A 158 -14.56 -3.63 9.74
C ARG A 158 -14.78 -2.48 8.77
N LYS A 159 -15.17 -2.80 7.55
CA LYS A 159 -15.53 -1.78 6.57
C LYS A 159 -16.85 -1.13 6.96
N VAL A 160 -16.93 0.20 6.87
CA VAL A 160 -18.12 0.98 7.15
C VAL A 160 -18.38 1.99 6.03
N ALA A 161 -19.60 2.55 5.98
CA ALA A 161 -19.87 3.68 5.10
C ALA A 161 -19.04 4.90 5.52
N CYS A 162 -18.56 5.68 4.54
CA CYS A 162 -17.80 6.90 4.80
C CYS A 162 -18.68 8.11 5.17
N THR A 163 -19.99 7.97 5.08
CA THR A 163 -20.94 8.97 5.56
C THR A 163 -20.98 8.89 7.08
N GLY A 164 -20.51 9.95 7.73
CA GLY A 164 -20.58 10.04 9.19
C GLY A 164 -22.03 10.02 9.65
N GLU A 165 -22.55 8.86 9.98
CA GLU A 165 -23.66 8.77 10.90
C GLU A 165 -23.11 8.82 12.33
N PRO A 166 -23.76 9.61 13.18
CA PRO A 166 -23.35 9.78 14.57
C PRO A 166 -23.46 8.47 15.37
#